data_534d33ef1b7fef6870140bb45fccc51b
#
_entry.id   534d33ef1b7fef6870140bb45fccc51b
#
_cell.length_a   1.000
_cell.length_b   1.000
_cell.length_c   1.000
_cell.angle_alpha   90.00
_cell.angle_beta   90.00
_cell.angle_gamma   90.00
#
_symmetry.space_group_name_H-M   'P 1'
#
loop_
_entity.id
_entity.type
_entity.pdbx_description
1 polymer ?
#
loop_
_entity_poly.entity_id
_entity_poly.type
_entity_poly.pdbx_seq_one_letter_code
_entity_poly.pdbx_strand_id
1 'polypeptide(L)'
;MYGPFQKARHVLRGGAALVLALLLCAAMPARAAGVTAGGADQDTSARMLVPVGHTVGIKLFARGVMVVKAPESGTPADDCGLQTGDIIVKCGGVSVTSSEQFQSLLQENGETATDLQVRREGGSVTLSVSPEQNEKGAYCIGAWIRDSMAGIGT
;
A
#
# COMPACT_ATOMS: atom_id res chain seq x y z
N MET A 1 -77.68 16.58 24.20
CA MET A 1 -77.89 15.21 24.68
C MET A 1 -77.73 14.28 23.51
N TYR A 2 -76.49 13.80 23.25
CA TYR A 2 -76.24 12.85 22.19
C TYR A 2 -76.16 11.44 22.78
N GLY A 3 -77.11 10.62 22.37
CA GLY A 3 -77.29 9.28 22.93
C GLY A 3 -76.20 8.27 22.60
N PRO A 4 -76.04 7.23 23.43
CA PRO A 4 -74.99 6.24 23.37
C PRO A 4 -74.99 5.30 22.15
N PHE A 5 -76.04 5.41 21.30
CA PHE A 5 -76.22 4.54 20.15
C PHE A 5 -75.28 4.82 18.94
N GLN A 6 -74.67 6.00 18.88
CA GLN A 6 -73.83 6.32 17.76
C GLN A 6 -72.38 5.74 17.87
N LYS A 7 -71.90 5.51 19.09
CA LYS A 7 -70.56 4.90 19.30
C LYS A 7 -70.48 3.40 18.95
N ALA A 8 -71.59 2.68 19.11
CA ALA A 8 -71.65 1.25 18.84
C ALA A 8 -71.52 0.92 17.34
N ARG A 9 -72.00 1.80 16.45
CA ARG A 9 -71.96 1.58 14.97
C ARG A 9 -70.57 1.74 14.39
N HIS A 10 -69.69 2.53 15.00
CA HIS A 10 -68.32 2.72 14.52
C HIS A 10 -67.40 1.57 14.98
N VAL A 11 -67.60 1.04 16.15
CA VAL A 11 -66.83 -0.12 16.69
C VAL A 11 -67.16 -1.38 15.90
N LEU A 12 -68.43 -1.57 15.52
CA LEU A 12 -68.85 -2.73 14.74
C LEU A 12 -68.30 -2.70 13.30
N ARG A 13 -68.21 -1.47 12.71
CA ARG A 13 -67.63 -1.30 11.37
C ARG A 13 -66.13 -1.47 11.35
N GLY A 14 -65.43 -1.04 12.39
CA GLY A 14 -63.95 -1.22 12.53
C GLY A 14 -63.59 -2.69 12.74
N GLY A 15 -64.35 -3.41 13.57
CA GLY A 15 -64.13 -4.83 13.81
C GLY A 15 -64.30 -5.72 12.58
N ALA A 16 -65.36 -5.46 11.80
CA ALA A 16 -65.62 -6.18 10.58
C ALA A 16 -64.57 -5.98 9.49
N ALA A 17 -64.01 -4.75 9.40
CA ALA A 17 -62.94 -4.45 8.45
C ALA A 17 -61.62 -5.12 8.83
N LEU A 18 -61.35 -5.25 10.12
CA LEU A 18 -60.12 -5.90 10.62
C LEU A 18 -60.15 -7.43 10.46
N VAL A 19 -61.32 -8.03 10.68
CA VAL A 19 -61.54 -9.47 10.44
C VAL A 19 -61.46 -9.79 8.93
N LEU A 20 -61.97 -8.93 8.06
CA LEU A 20 -61.92 -9.09 6.63
C LEU A 20 -60.46 -8.96 6.13
N ALA A 21 -59.69 -8.03 6.66
CA ALA A 21 -58.28 -7.88 6.31
C ALA A 21 -57.44 -9.08 6.76
N LEU A 22 -57.72 -9.65 7.93
CA LEU A 22 -57.05 -10.87 8.41
C LEU A 22 -57.40 -12.11 7.57
N LEU A 23 -58.64 -12.24 7.12
CA LEU A 23 -59.08 -13.32 6.23
C LEU A 23 -58.47 -13.21 4.83
N LEU A 24 -58.24 -12.01 4.32
CA LEU A 24 -57.59 -11.80 3.04
C LEU A 24 -56.08 -12.14 3.10
N CYS A 25 -55.43 -11.91 4.22
CA CYS A 25 -54.01 -12.29 4.43
C CYS A 25 -53.83 -13.83 4.50
N ALA A 26 -54.85 -14.55 4.99
CA ALA A 26 -54.77 -16.03 5.05
C ALA A 26 -55.00 -16.73 3.70
N ALA A 27 -55.48 -15.99 2.72
CA ALA A 27 -55.80 -16.54 1.38
C ALA A 27 -54.65 -16.34 0.37
N MET A 28 -53.52 -15.77 0.76
CA MET A 28 -52.35 -15.78 -0.11
C MET A 28 -51.73 -17.18 -0.08
N PRO A 29 -51.79 -17.96 -1.20
CA PRO A 29 -51.01 -19.15 -1.30
C PRO A 29 -49.55 -18.71 -1.17
N ALA A 30 -48.87 -19.19 -0.13
CA ALA A 30 -47.45 -19.13 -0.07
C ALA A 30 -46.92 -19.90 -1.31
N ARG A 31 -46.76 -19.18 -2.40
CA ARG A 31 -45.86 -19.63 -3.44
C ARG A 31 -44.49 -19.61 -2.82
N ALA A 32 -44.14 -20.70 -2.14
CA ALA A 32 -42.76 -21.03 -1.98
C ALA A 32 -42.22 -21.03 -3.42
N ALA A 33 -41.56 -19.97 -3.82
CA ALA A 33 -40.63 -20.04 -4.93
C ALA A 33 -39.66 -21.12 -4.51
N GLY A 34 -39.95 -22.34 -4.94
CA GLY A 34 -38.96 -23.39 -4.96
C GLY A 34 -37.82 -22.79 -5.74
N VAL A 35 -36.78 -22.36 -5.03
CA VAL A 35 -35.47 -22.30 -5.59
C VAL A 35 -35.24 -23.78 -5.95
N THR A 36 -35.63 -24.15 -7.17
CA THR A 36 -34.97 -25.24 -7.82
C THR A 36 -33.53 -24.83 -7.83
N ALA A 37 -32.78 -25.29 -6.81
CA ALA A 37 -31.37 -25.48 -6.98
C ALA A 37 -31.30 -26.28 -8.29
N GLY A 38 -31.06 -25.54 -9.37
CA GLY A 38 -30.65 -26.16 -10.61
C GLY A 38 -29.50 -27.02 -10.17
N GLY A 39 -29.73 -28.33 -10.20
CA GLY A 39 -28.63 -29.26 -10.10
C GLY A 39 -27.71 -28.81 -11.23
N ALA A 40 -26.74 -27.98 -10.92
CA ALA A 40 -25.52 -27.98 -11.65
C ALA A 40 -25.11 -29.45 -11.51
N ASP A 41 -25.23 -30.23 -12.57
CA ASP A 41 -24.42 -31.40 -12.72
C ASP A 41 -23.01 -30.91 -12.41
N GLN A 42 -22.65 -31.02 -11.14
CA GLN A 42 -21.27 -30.95 -10.75
C GLN A 42 -20.67 -32.18 -11.39
N ASP A 43 -20.22 -31.97 -12.62
CA ASP A 43 -19.25 -32.84 -13.24
C ASP A 43 -18.10 -32.88 -12.22
N THR A 44 -18.21 -33.82 -11.30
CA THR A 44 -17.22 -34.13 -10.27
C THR A 44 -16.00 -34.80 -10.88
N SER A 45 -15.76 -34.57 -12.16
CA SER A 45 -14.43 -34.75 -12.69
C SER A 45 -13.56 -33.75 -11.99
N ALA A 46 -12.91 -34.20 -10.90
CA ALA A 46 -11.94 -33.39 -10.16
C ALA A 46 -10.96 -32.82 -11.20
N ARG A 47 -11.17 -31.55 -11.58
CA ARG A 47 -10.22 -30.85 -12.43
C ARG A 47 -8.95 -30.71 -11.61
N MET A 48 -8.00 -31.58 -11.86
CA MET A 48 -6.68 -31.47 -11.32
C MET A 48 -6.04 -30.24 -11.97
N LEU A 49 -6.09 -29.13 -11.26
CA LEU A 49 -5.38 -27.90 -11.66
C LEU A 49 -3.95 -28.05 -11.19
N VAL A 50 -3.05 -28.21 -12.12
CA VAL A 50 -1.61 -28.11 -11.84
C VAL A 50 -1.27 -26.61 -11.84
N PRO A 51 -0.89 -26.01 -10.71
CA PRO A 51 -0.44 -24.63 -10.71
C PRO A 51 0.84 -24.55 -11.53
N VAL A 52 0.73 -24.05 -12.75
CA VAL A 52 1.89 -23.75 -13.61
C VAL A 52 2.25 -22.29 -13.34
N GLY A 53 3.18 -22.09 -12.41
CA GLY A 53 3.77 -20.79 -12.12
C GLY A 53 5.26 -20.88 -12.36
N HIS A 54 5.80 -19.92 -13.10
CA HIS A 54 7.23 -19.69 -13.13
C HIS A 54 7.58 -18.61 -12.12
N THR A 55 8.54 -18.86 -11.27
CA THR A 55 9.09 -17.85 -10.38
C THR A 55 9.72 -16.75 -11.23
N VAL A 56 9.22 -15.53 -11.13
CA VAL A 56 9.79 -14.36 -11.83
C VAL A 56 10.57 -13.53 -10.82
N GLY A 57 11.85 -13.37 -11.06
CA GLY A 57 12.70 -12.43 -10.36
C GLY A 57 12.71 -11.09 -11.09
N ILE A 58 12.32 -10.01 -10.40
CA ILE A 58 12.42 -8.65 -10.92
C ILE A 58 13.54 -7.95 -10.18
N LYS A 59 14.51 -7.40 -10.92
CA LYS A 59 15.57 -6.55 -10.38
C LYS A 59 15.45 -5.16 -10.98
N LEU A 60 15.23 -4.17 -10.12
CA LEU A 60 15.15 -2.77 -10.50
C LEU A 60 16.45 -2.09 -10.14
N PHE A 61 16.99 -1.32 -11.08
CA PHE A 61 18.18 -0.49 -10.86
C PHE A 61 17.77 0.98 -10.86
N ALA A 62 18.19 1.72 -9.85
CA ALA A 62 18.07 3.17 -9.85
C ALA A 62 19.21 3.79 -10.67
N ARG A 63 18.95 4.92 -11.31
CA ARG A 63 20.02 5.75 -11.87
C ARG A 63 20.60 6.59 -10.74
N GLY A 64 21.52 6.01 -9.97
CA GLY A 64 22.07 6.58 -8.75
C GLY A 64 21.85 5.66 -7.56
N VAL A 65 22.12 6.18 -6.38
CA VAL A 65 22.00 5.45 -5.11
C VAL A 65 20.90 6.07 -4.27
N MET A 66 19.91 5.27 -3.88
CA MET A 66 18.75 5.74 -3.12
C MET A 66 19.02 5.65 -1.62
N VAL A 67 18.68 6.70 -0.89
CA VAL A 67 18.64 6.72 0.58
C VAL A 67 17.35 6.02 1.04
N VAL A 68 17.50 4.88 1.71
CA VAL A 68 16.35 4.03 2.11
C VAL A 68 15.91 4.22 3.55
N LYS A 69 16.76 4.81 4.37
CA LYS A 69 16.45 5.13 5.77
C LYS A 69 16.97 6.54 6.07
N ALA A 70 16.22 7.29 6.89
CA ALA A 70 16.64 8.60 7.38
C ALA A 70 18.03 8.49 8.05
N PRO A 71 18.92 9.45 7.81
CA PRO A 71 20.18 9.53 8.53
C PRO A 71 19.94 9.59 10.04
N GLU A 72 20.87 9.05 10.80
CA GLU A 72 20.84 9.18 12.26
C GLU A 72 21.30 10.59 12.66
N SER A 73 20.70 11.13 13.72
CA SER A 73 21.05 12.48 14.19
C SER A 73 22.52 12.59 14.55
N GLY A 74 23.16 13.67 14.11
CA GLY A 74 24.58 13.92 14.31
C GLY A 74 25.51 13.15 13.39
N THR A 75 24.99 12.66 12.26
CA THR A 75 25.83 12.11 11.17
C THR A 75 26.01 13.16 10.07
N PRO A 76 27.11 13.07 9.28
CA PRO A 76 27.32 13.99 8.15
C PRO A 76 26.16 14.07 7.16
N ALA A 77 25.42 12.96 7.00
CA ALA A 77 24.23 12.90 6.13
C ALA A 77 23.04 13.68 6.72
N ASP A 78 22.88 13.67 8.05
CA ASP A 78 21.85 14.46 8.74
C ASP A 78 22.20 15.97 8.68
N ASP A 79 23.44 16.30 8.99
CA ASP A 79 23.92 17.69 9.00
C ASP A 79 23.81 18.36 7.62
N CYS A 80 24.03 17.63 6.53
CA CYS A 80 23.86 18.15 5.18
C CYS A 80 22.39 18.15 4.70
N GLY A 81 21.46 17.61 5.47
CA GLY A 81 20.02 17.58 5.16
C GLY A 81 19.62 16.52 4.13
N LEU A 82 20.35 15.41 4.06
CA LEU A 82 19.99 14.26 3.24
C LEU A 82 18.72 13.58 3.80
N GLN A 83 17.81 13.14 2.95
CA GLN A 83 16.50 12.60 3.36
C GLN A 83 16.24 11.22 2.76
N THR A 84 15.37 10.46 3.43
CA THR A 84 14.86 9.21 2.87
C THR A 84 14.13 9.46 1.55
N GLY A 85 14.44 8.64 0.53
CA GLY A 85 13.89 8.78 -0.81
C GLY A 85 14.76 9.62 -1.75
N ASP A 86 15.77 10.31 -1.25
CA ASP A 86 16.75 10.99 -2.08
C ASP A 86 17.53 10.01 -2.95
N ILE A 87 17.78 10.38 -4.19
CA ILE A 87 18.62 9.61 -5.10
C ILE A 87 19.89 10.39 -5.37
N ILE A 88 21.01 9.93 -4.84
CA ILE A 88 22.33 10.50 -5.07
C ILE A 88 22.77 10.13 -6.50
N VAL A 89 22.92 11.12 -7.35
CA VAL A 89 23.27 10.94 -8.76
C VAL A 89 24.72 11.34 -9.07
N LYS A 90 25.32 12.21 -8.24
CA LYS A 90 26.74 12.58 -8.35
C LYS A 90 27.35 12.81 -6.98
N CYS A 91 28.66 12.54 -6.88
CA CYS A 91 29.50 12.82 -5.74
C CYS A 91 30.78 13.48 -6.23
N GLY A 92 31.12 14.69 -5.76
CA GLY A 92 32.28 15.43 -6.23
C GLY A 92 32.31 15.69 -7.74
N GLY A 93 31.12 15.84 -8.38
CA GLY A 93 31.01 15.99 -9.83
C GLY A 93 31.01 14.67 -10.62
N VAL A 94 31.39 13.56 -10.03
CA VAL A 94 31.42 12.22 -10.66
C VAL A 94 30.05 11.58 -10.55
N SER A 95 29.56 10.98 -11.65
CA SER A 95 28.26 10.27 -11.67
C SER A 95 28.35 8.98 -10.84
N VAL A 96 27.34 8.77 -9.99
CA VAL A 96 27.22 7.58 -9.14
C VAL A 96 26.21 6.62 -9.76
N THR A 97 26.62 5.36 -9.94
CA THR A 97 25.78 4.31 -10.52
C THR A 97 25.58 3.11 -9.60
N SER A 98 26.47 2.92 -8.61
CA SER A 98 26.36 1.86 -7.63
C SER A 98 26.78 2.32 -6.23
N SER A 99 26.37 1.56 -5.23
CA SER A 99 26.73 1.80 -3.81
C SER A 99 28.24 1.65 -3.58
N GLU A 100 28.87 0.68 -4.26
CA GLU A 100 30.32 0.46 -4.17
C GLU A 100 31.10 1.63 -4.76
N GLN A 101 30.67 2.13 -5.92
CA GLN A 101 31.28 3.32 -6.54
C GLN A 101 31.16 4.54 -5.65
N PHE A 102 29.99 4.74 -5.04
CA PHE A 102 29.78 5.85 -4.12
C PHE A 102 30.73 5.76 -2.91
N GLN A 103 30.85 4.56 -2.33
CA GLN A 103 31.79 4.35 -1.23
C GLN A 103 33.26 4.62 -1.65
N SER A 104 33.68 4.16 -2.83
CA SER A 104 35.04 4.44 -3.34
C SER A 104 35.30 5.94 -3.47
N LEU A 105 34.33 6.69 -3.99
CA LEU A 105 34.43 8.16 -4.09
C LEU A 105 34.54 8.85 -2.73
N LEU A 106 33.83 8.36 -1.72
CA LEU A 106 33.98 8.87 -0.35
C LEU A 106 35.37 8.60 0.23
N GLN A 107 35.94 7.39 -0.05
CA GLN A 107 37.28 7.07 0.38
C GLN A 107 38.36 7.95 -0.31
N GLU A 108 38.21 8.22 -1.62
CA GLU A 108 39.10 9.08 -2.39
C GLU A 108 39.07 10.54 -1.90
N ASN A 109 37.89 11.04 -1.57
CA ASN A 109 37.70 12.41 -1.09
C ASN A 109 38.15 12.61 0.37
N GLY A 110 38.17 11.55 1.16
CA GLY A 110 38.55 11.61 2.58
C GLY A 110 37.62 12.54 3.37
N GLU A 111 38.19 13.34 4.28
CA GLU A 111 37.45 14.32 5.10
C GLU A 111 37.05 15.58 4.34
N THR A 112 37.44 15.71 3.09
CA THR A 112 37.17 16.91 2.29
C THR A 112 35.66 17.03 2.00
N ALA A 113 35.11 18.20 2.29
CA ALA A 113 33.73 18.52 1.95
C ALA A 113 33.47 18.28 0.48
N THR A 114 32.48 17.47 0.19
CA THR A 114 32.15 17.00 -1.13
C THR A 114 30.70 17.31 -1.49
N ASP A 115 30.47 17.81 -2.70
CA ASP A 115 29.13 18.11 -3.16
C ASP A 115 28.43 16.85 -3.66
N LEU A 116 27.27 16.56 -3.08
CA LEU A 116 26.34 15.53 -3.53
C LEU A 116 25.23 16.18 -4.36
N GLN A 117 25.11 15.76 -5.60
CA GLN A 117 23.94 16.10 -6.40
C GLN A 117 22.86 15.04 -6.17
N VAL A 118 21.72 15.46 -5.63
CA VAL A 118 20.62 14.60 -5.21
C VAL A 118 19.38 14.92 -6.02
N ARG A 119 18.63 13.92 -6.39
CA ARG A 119 17.29 14.09 -6.96
C ARG A 119 16.26 13.84 -5.88
N ARG A 120 15.44 14.85 -5.60
CA ARG A 120 14.37 14.87 -4.60
C ARG A 120 13.08 15.32 -5.26
N GLU A 121 12.00 14.53 -5.17
CA GLU A 121 10.66 14.89 -5.69
C GLU A 121 10.68 15.41 -7.16
N GLY A 122 11.57 14.87 -7.99
CA GLY A 122 11.73 15.28 -9.39
C GLY A 122 12.61 16.51 -9.61
N GLY A 123 13.03 17.21 -8.55
CA GLY A 123 14.00 18.29 -8.59
C GLY A 123 15.45 17.82 -8.37
N SER A 124 16.43 18.69 -8.63
CA SER A 124 17.83 18.45 -8.29
C SER A 124 18.26 19.42 -7.20
N VAL A 125 18.86 18.86 -6.15
CA VAL A 125 19.40 19.61 -5.00
C VAL A 125 20.87 19.27 -4.87
N THR A 126 21.70 20.27 -4.54
CA THR A 126 23.11 20.05 -4.21
C THR A 126 23.28 20.21 -2.70
N LEU A 127 23.87 19.19 -2.06
CA LEU A 127 24.16 19.14 -0.64
C LEU A 127 25.67 19.00 -0.47
N SER A 128 26.26 19.76 0.44
CA SER A 128 27.68 19.62 0.77
C SER A 128 27.81 18.76 2.01
N VAL A 129 28.58 17.69 1.93
CA VAL A 129 28.81 16.72 3.00
C VAL A 129 30.29 16.57 3.28
N SER A 130 30.66 16.51 4.55
CA SER A 130 32.03 16.18 5.00
C SER A 130 32.02 14.77 5.57
N PRO A 131 32.56 13.76 4.87
CA PRO A 131 32.55 12.39 5.37
C PRO A 131 33.40 12.25 6.64
N GLU A 132 33.01 11.37 7.53
CA GLU A 132 33.74 11.03 8.76
C GLU A 132 34.24 9.60 8.73
N GLN A 133 35.33 9.34 9.46
CA GLN A 133 35.82 7.98 9.61
C GLN A 133 35.00 7.19 10.63
N ASN A 134 34.59 5.99 10.23
CA ASN A 134 34.00 5.04 11.15
C ASN A 134 35.08 4.32 11.98
N GLU A 135 34.66 3.48 12.94
CA GLU A 135 35.56 2.68 13.80
C GLU A 135 36.57 1.82 13.04
N LYS A 136 36.30 1.52 11.76
CA LYS A 136 37.17 0.73 10.88
C LYS A 136 38.09 1.58 10.01
N GLY A 137 38.09 2.90 10.20
CA GLY A 137 38.88 3.84 9.43
C GLY A 137 38.35 4.12 8.01
N ALA A 138 37.14 3.69 7.70
CA ALA A 138 36.51 3.95 6.41
C ALA A 138 35.68 5.24 6.47
N TYR A 139 35.80 6.08 5.46
CA TYR A 139 35.00 7.30 5.33
C TYR A 139 33.55 6.97 4.99
N CYS A 140 32.63 7.52 5.74
CA CYS A 140 31.20 7.33 5.56
C CYS A 140 30.42 8.61 5.89
N ILE A 141 29.18 8.66 5.47
CA ILE A 141 28.27 9.79 5.75
C ILE A 141 27.13 9.42 6.71
N GLY A 142 27.06 8.16 7.15
CA GLY A 142 26.00 7.72 8.07
C GLY A 142 24.63 7.57 7.42
N ALA A 143 24.56 7.29 6.11
CA ALA A 143 23.31 7.06 5.38
C ALA A 143 23.16 5.60 4.97
N TRP A 144 21.92 5.09 5.02
CA TRP A 144 21.56 3.78 4.48
C TRP A 144 21.15 3.92 3.02
N ILE A 145 21.93 3.33 2.13
CA ILE A 145 21.80 3.48 0.69
C ILE A 145 21.58 2.17 -0.04
N ARG A 146 20.89 2.21 -1.20
CA ARG A 146 20.72 1.08 -2.11
C ARG A 146 20.72 1.56 -3.56
N ASP A 147 21.30 0.78 -4.45
CA ASP A 147 21.32 0.98 -5.90
C ASP A 147 20.36 0.07 -6.65
N SER A 148 19.89 -1.01 -6.02
CA SER A 148 18.99 -1.98 -6.61
C SER A 148 17.97 -2.51 -5.63
N MET A 149 16.80 -2.87 -6.15
CA MET A 149 15.76 -3.61 -5.43
C MET A 149 15.45 -4.88 -6.19
N ALA A 150 15.37 -6.00 -5.48
CA ALA A 150 14.97 -7.28 -6.03
C ALA A 150 13.68 -7.77 -5.35
N GLY A 151 12.75 -8.26 -6.16
CA GLY A 151 11.53 -8.92 -5.71
C GLY A 151 11.36 -10.25 -6.40
N ILE A 152 10.79 -11.22 -5.70
CA ILE A 152 10.41 -12.51 -6.25
C ILE A 152 8.90 -12.58 -6.19
N GLY A 153 8.25 -12.78 -7.34
CA GLY A 153 6.81 -12.99 -7.46
C GLY A 153 6.51 -14.41 -7.99
N THR A 154 5.36 -14.93 -7.60
CA THR A 154 4.79 -16.18 -8.12
C THR A 154 3.47 -15.91 -8.79
#